data_1179309d367087b48e4a7b1b8f3181d4
#
_entry.id   1179309d367087b48e4a7b1b8f3181d4
#
_cell.length_a   1.000
_cell.length_b   1.000
_cell.length_c   1.000
_cell.angle_alpha   90.00
_cell.angle_beta   90.00
_cell.angle_gamma   90.00
#
_symmetry.space_group_name_H-M   'P 1'
#
loop_
_entity.id
_entity.type
_entity.pdbx_description
1 polymer ?
#
loop_
_entity_poly.entity_id
_entity_poly.type
_entity_poly.pdbx_seq_one_letter_code
_entity_poly.pdbx_strand_id
1 'polypeptide(L)'
;PTLLILEVTMHTFPLQSCAFQELPANMYYRVLPEPLNSPYWIARNYMLAHQLGLPESCFGPVDNLLCLAGSIKTYHPKPLATAYAGHQFGVYVSRLGDGRAMLLGETVDNAGKPWEWQLKGAGRTPFIRGDGDGRAVLRSSIREYLCSEAMHGLGIPTTRALCITGSQDIIMREEAETAAIVTRIAPSFVRFGHFE
;
A
#
# COMPACT_ATOMS: atom_id res chain seq x y z
N PRO A 1 -14.14 39.26 -15.25
CA PRO A 1 -14.04 38.54 -13.99
C PRO A 1 -13.68 37.09 -14.29
N THR A 2 -12.39 36.78 -14.14
CA THR A 2 -11.84 35.47 -14.34
C THR A 2 -12.18 34.65 -13.08
N LEU A 3 -13.03 33.64 -13.24
CA LEU A 3 -13.29 32.65 -12.20
C LEU A 3 -11.96 31.92 -11.96
N LEU A 4 -11.30 32.18 -10.84
CA LEU A 4 -10.30 31.29 -10.29
C LEU A 4 -11.03 30.02 -9.85
N ILE A 5 -10.94 28.95 -10.65
CA ILE A 5 -11.26 27.61 -10.21
C ILE A 5 -10.14 27.25 -9.23
N LEU A 6 -10.42 27.40 -7.94
CA LEU A 6 -9.62 26.77 -6.89
C LEU A 6 -9.76 25.27 -7.11
N GLU A 7 -8.76 24.64 -7.73
CA GLU A 7 -8.55 23.20 -7.60
C GLU A 7 -8.31 22.92 -6.11
N VAL A 8 -9.38 22.58 -5.41
CA VAL A 8 -9.28 22.01 -4.08
C VAL A 8 -8.64 20.63 -4.26
N THR A 9 -7.32 20.60 -4.15
CA THR A 9 -6.59 19.34 -4.01
C THR A 9 -7.02 18.74 -2.66
N MET A 10 -8.06 17.94 -2.66
CA MET A 10 -8.48 17.20 -1.47
C MET A 10 -7.40 16.15 -1.20
N HIS A 11 -6.47 16.47 -0.32
CA HIS A 11 -5.54 15.49 0.23
C HIS A 11 -6.34 14.55 1.14
N THR A 12 -6.67 13.38 0.63
CA THR A 12 -7.38 12.34 1.39
C THR A 12 -6.58 11.91 2.62
N PHE A 13 -5.25 11.77 2.48
CA PHE A 13 -4.32 11.51 3.57
C PHE A 13 -3.12 12.47 3.46
N PRO A 14 -2.49 12.88 4.59
CA PRO A 14 -1.36 13.82 4.59
C PRO A 14 -0.04 13.16 4.18
N LEU A 15 -0.03 12.51 3.02
CA LEU A 15 1.14 11.82 2.49
C LEU A 15 2.14 12.81 1.92
N GLN A 16 3.41 12.60 2.26
CA GLN A 16 4.58 13.30 1.70
C GLN A 16 5.49 12.31 0.97
N SER A 17 6.45 12.86 0.23
CA SER A 17 7.49 12.05 -0.42
C SER A 17 8.32 11.30 0.62
N CYS A 18 8.56 10.02 0.40
CA CYS A 18 9.45 9.21 1.22
C CYS A 18 10.86 9.16 0.63
N ALA A 19 11.82 8.71 1.43
CA ALA A 19 13.23 8.63 1.05
C ALA A 19 13.50 7.83 -0.24
N PHE A 20 12.68 6.85 -0.57
CA PHE A 20 12.81 6.11 -1.84
C PHE A 20 12.71 6.97 -3.08
N GLN A 21 12.01 8.11 -3.02
CA GLN A 21 11.85 9.01 -4.18
C GLN A 21 13.11 9.83 -4.48
N GLU A 22 14.05 9.87 -3.55
CA GLU A 22 15.36 10.54 -3.68
C GLU A 22 16.46 9.58 -4.16
N LEU A 23 16.17 8.27 -4.21
CA LEU A 23 17.10 7.27 -4.70
C LEU A 23 17.28 7.34 -6.23
N PRO A 24 18.38 6.77 -6.77
CA PRO A 24 18.58 6.64 -8.20
C PRO A 24 17.40 5.95 -8.90
N ALA A 25 17.08 6.38 -10.13
CA ALA A 25 15.90 5.93 -10.87
C ALA A 25 15.87 4.40 -11.19
N ASN A 26 16.99 3.70 -11.05
CA ASN A 26 17.06 2.24 -11.20
C ASN A 26 16.60 1.49 -9.94
N MET A 27 16.40 2.17 -8.80
CA MET A 27 15.98 1.59 -7.53
C MET A 27 14.45 1.47 -7.38
N TYR A 28 13.69 2.11 -8.27
CA TYR A 28 12.22 2.06 -8.23
C TYR A 28 11.60 2.35 -9.61
N TYR A 29 10.30 2.04 -9.72
CA TYR A 29 9.46 2.46 -10.85
C TYR A 29 8.23 3.19 -10.33
N ARG A 30 7.92 4.34 -10.95
CA ARG A 30 6.65 5.02 -10.68
C ARG A 30 5.53 4.27 -11.38
N VAL A 31 4.51 3.89 -10.62
CA VAL A 31 3.41 3.09 -11.10
C VAL A 31 2.13 3.50 -10.36
N LEU A 32 1.01 3.55 -11.06
CA LEU A 32 -0.28 3.83 -10.45
C LEU A 32 -0.98 2.53 -10.06
N PRO A 33 -1.70 2.53 -8.93
CA PRO A 33 -2.57 1.42 -8.58
C PRO A 33 -3.64 1.18 -9.65
N GLU A 34 -4.04 -0.07 -9.80
CA GLU A 34 -5.21 -0.45 -10.56
C GLU A 34 -6.40 -0.49 -9.61
N PRO A 35 -7.53 0.17 -9.93
CA PRO A 35 -8.68 0.26 -9.03
C PRO A 35 -9.32 -1.09 -8.74
N LEU A 36 -9.90 -1.23 -7.54
CA LEU A 36 -10.92 -2.22 -7.24
C LEU A 36 -12.28 -1.70 -7.70
N ASN A 37 -13.12 -2.56 -8.27
CA ASN A 37 -14.48 -2.20 -8.65
C ASN A 37 -15.41 -2.19 -7.42
N SER A 38 -16.19 -1.11 -7.27
CA SER A 38 -17.13 -0.94 -6.16
C SER A 38 -16.53 -1.32 -4.80
N PRO A 39 -15.41 -0.69 -4.38
CA PRO A 39 -14.70 -1.08 -3.20
C PRO A 39 -15.50 -0.85 -1.91
N TYR A 40 -15.20 -1.64 -0.89
CA TYR A 40 -15.76 -1.49 0.44
C TYR A 40 -14.73 -1.84 1.52
N TRP A 41 -14.96 -1.34 2.74
CA TRP A 41 -14.11 -1.66 3.88
C TRP A 41 -14.34 -3.09 4.37
N ILE A 42 -13.28 -3.87 4.51
CA ILE A 42 -13.28 -5.18 5.16
C ILE A 42 -12.83 -5.03 6.62
N ALA A 43 -11.72 -4.34 6.84
CA ALA A 43 -11.15 -4.09 8.16
C ALA A 43 -10.57 -2.68 8.25
N ARG A 44 -10.62 -2.09 9.45
CA ARG A 44 -10.11 -0.75 9.75
C ARG A 44 -9.45 -0.76 11.12
N ASN A 45 -8.20 -0.30 11.19
CA ASN A 45 -7.42 -0.24 12.42
C ASN A 45 -7.45 1.17 13.00
N TYR A 46 -8.46 1.47 13.79
CA TYR A 46 -8.62 2.78 14.43
C TYR A 46 -7.49 3.11 15.41
N MET A 47 -6.95 2.11 16.11
CA MET A 47 -5.83 2.31 17.03
C MET A 47 -4.57 2.76 16.28
N LEU A 48 -4.26 2.12 15.16
CA LEU A 48 -3.13 2.50 14.33
C LEU A 48 -3.38 3.88 13.68
N ALA A 49 -4.59 4.16 13.20
CA ALA A 49 -4.95 5.47 12.65
C ALA A 49 -4.71 6.58 13.69
N HIS A 50 -5.14 6.39 14.92
CA HIS A 50 -4.90 7.33 16.01
C HIS A 50 -3.39 7.50 16.32
N GLN A 51 -2.62 6.40 16.33
CA GLN A 51 -1.16 6.46 16.50
C GLN A 51 -0.48 7.29 15.39
N LEU A 52 -0.97 7.19 14.16
CA LEU A 52 -0.49 7.96 13.01
C LEU A 52 -0.95 9.43 13.01
N GLY A 53 -1.71 9.85 14.02
CA GLY A 53 -2.26 11.22 14.09
C GLY A 53 -3.42 11.48 13.13
N LEU A 54 -4.04 10.42 12.58
CA LEU A 54 -5.19 10.59 11.69
C LEU A 54 -6.46 10.90 12.51
N PRO A 55 -7.39 11.70 11.97
CA PRO A 55 -8.65 11.95 12.62
C PRO A 55 -9.48 10.68 12.78
N GLU A 56 -10.29 10.58 13.83
CA GLU A 56 -11.15 9.42 14.09
C GLU A 56 -12.10 9.13 12.90
N SER A 57 -12.49 10.17 12.17
CA SER A 57 -13.33 10.08 10.98
C SER A 57 -12.60 9.63 9.71
N CYS A 58 -11.30 9.32 9.76
CA CYS A 58 -10.48 9.06 8.57
C CYS A 58 -11.01 7.92 7.65
N PHE A 59 -11.81 7.02 8.18
CA PHE A 59 -12.45 5.95 7.41
C PHE A 59 -13.90 6.28 6.97
N GLY A 60 -14.40 7.48 7.25
CA GLY A 60 -15.75 7.93 6.86
C GLY A 60 -15.87 8.37 5.41
N PRO A 61 -15.00 9.28 4.93
CA PRO A 61 -15.09 9.81 3.57
C PRO A 61 -14.90 8.72 2.50
N VAL A 62 -15.72 8.76 1.48
CA VAL A 62 -15.63 7.83 0.34
C VAL A 62 -14.30 7.98 -0.41
N ASP A 63 -13.77 9.20 -0.48
CA ASP A 63 -12.48 9.46 -1.14
C ASP A 63 -11.32 8.75 -0.46
N ASN A 64 -11.37 8.58 0.85
CA ASN A 64 -10.37 7.81 1.60
C ASN A 64 -10.46 6.31 1.28
N LEU A 65 -11.67 5.77 1.15
CA LEU A 65 -11.87 4.41 0.66
C LEU A 65 -11.31 4.26 -0.76
N LEU A 66 -11.65 5.15 -1.67
CA LEU A 66 -11.20 5.12 -3.06
C LEU A 66 -9.68 5.25 -3.17
N CYS A 67 -9.07 6.09 -2.34
CA CYS A 67 -7.61 6.23 -2.26
C CYS A 67 -6.94 4.89 -1.93
N LEU A 68 -7.38 4.24 -0.87
CA LEU A 68 -6.77 2.99 -0.41
C LEU A 68 -7.24 1.73 -1.18
N ALA A 69 -8.24 1.90 -2.05
CA ALA A 69 -8.68 0.88 -3.01
C ALA A 69 -8.04 1.02 -4.41
N GLY A 70 -7.08 1.94 -4.56
CA GLY A 70 -6.41 2.16 -5.85
C GLY A 70 -7.23 2.91 -6.90
N SER A 71 -8.36 3.51 -6.52
CA SER A 71 -9.35 4.09 -7.45
C SER A 71 -9.13 5.58 -7.73
N ILE A 72 -8.18 6.22 -7.09
CA ILE A 72 -7.82 7.62 -7.34
C ILE A 72 -6.89 7.71 -8.54
N LYS A 73 -7.23 8.56 -9.49
CA LYS A 73 -6.44 8.74 -10.72
C LYS A 73 -5.16 9.53 -10.51
N THR A 74 -5.11 10.37 -9.48
CA THR A 74 -3.96 11.24 -9.19
C THR A 74 -3.56 11.09 -7.75
N TYR A 75 -2.37 10.54 -7.53
CA TYR A 75 -1.73 10.48 -6.23
C TYR A 75 -0.66 11.56 -6.13
N HIS A 76 -0.54 12.16 -4.97
CA HIS A 76 0.57 13.03 -4.64
C HIS A 76 1.07 12.69 -3.22
N PRO A 77 2.33 12.25 -3.09
CA PRO A 77 3.31 11.93 -4.15
C PRO A 77 2.87 10.76 -5.06
N LYS A 78 3.50 10.66 -6.26
CA LYS A 78 3.23 9.53 -7.18
C LYS A 78 3.72 8.22 -6.58
N PRO A 79 2.88 7.18 -6.53
CA PRO A 79 3.26 5.87 -6.00
C PRO A 79 4.42 5.24 -6.78
N LEU A 80 5.16 4.36 -6.11
CA LEU A 80 6.27 3.66 -6.69
C LEU A 80 6.36 2.20 -6.22
N ALA A 81 6.92 1.33 -7.07
CA ALA A 81 7.33 -0.02 -6.74
C ALA A 81 8.85 -0.06 -6.62
N THR A 82 9.37 -0.63 -5.54
CA THR A 82 10.80 -0.67 -5.28
C THR A 82 11.48 -1.87 -5.93
N ALA A 83 12.73 -1.67 -6.40
CA ALA A 83 13.59 -2.72 -6.93
C ALA A 83 14.47 -3.26 -5.78
N TYR A 84 14.51 -4.57 -5.63
CA TYR A 84 15.40 -5.25 -4.67
C TYR A 84 15.68 -6.67 -5.15
N ALA A 85 16.82 -7.23 -4.69
CA ALA A 85 17.14 -8.63 -4.88
C ALA A 85 16.48 -9.49 -3.79
N GLY A 86 16.44 -10.80 -3.98
CA GLY A 86 15.96 -11.72 -2.95
C GLY A 86 15.83 -13.15 -3.39
N HIS A 87 15.57 -14.03 -2.42
CA HIS A 87 15.32 -15.44 -2.66
C HIS A 87 13.83 -15.72 -2.71
N GLN A 88 13.42 -16.50 -3.69
CA GLN A 88 12.07 -17.04 -3.77
C GLN A 88 12.09 -18.46 -4.26
N PHE A 89 11.40 -19.35 -3.54
CA PHE A 89 11.38 -20.79 -3.83
C PHE A 89 12.80 -21.41 -3.91
N GLY A 90 13.73 -20.95 -3.07
CA GLY A 90 15.11 -21.43 -3.05
C GLY A 90 16.01 -20.86 -4.17
N VAL A 91 15.51 -19.99 -5.02
CA VAL A 91 16.26 -19.37 -6.12
C VAL A 91 16.51 -17.90 -5.84
N TYR A 92 17.77 -17.47 -5.99
CA TYR A 92 18.13 -16.05 -5.95
C TYR A 92 17.65 -15.33 -7.21
N VAL A 93 17.04 -14.17 -7.00
CA VAL A 93 16.54 -13.30 -8.07
C VAL A 93 17.10 -11.93 -7.86
N SER A 94 18.04 -11.52 -8.72
CA SER A 94 18.74 -10.22 -8.62
C SER A 94 17.81 -9.01 -8.76
N ARG A 95 16.63 -9.19 -9.34
CA ARG A 95 15.63 -8.12 -9.50
C ARG A 95 14.24 -8.65 -9.18
N LEU A 96 14.02 -8.96 -7.89
CA LEU A 96 12.75 -9.46 -7.38
C LEU A 96 11.69 -8.37 -7.32
N GLY A 97 11.97 -7.26 -6.67
CA GLY A 97 11.13 -6.08 -6.55
C GLY A 97 9.73 -6.29 -5.97
N ASP A 98 8.98 -5.20 -5.88
CA ASP A 98 7.59 -5.17 -5.43
C ASP A 98 6.62 -5.54 -6.57
N GLY A 99 6.40 -6.82 -6.83
CA GLY A 99 5.58 -7.30 -7.98
C GLY A 99 4.10 -6.93 -7.93
N ARG A 100 3.55 -6.65 -6.74
CA ARG A 100 2.14 -6.27 -6.52
C ARG A 100 1.93 -5.29 -5.37
N ALA A 101 2.99 -4.60 -4.97
CA ALA A 101 2.92 -3.62 -3.89
C ALA A 101 3.43 -2.27 -4.39
N MET A 102 2.84 -1.20 -3.87
CA MET A 102 3.15 0.17 -4.28
C MET A 102 3.25 1.05 -3.05
N LEU A 103 4.40 1.70 -2.89
CA LEU A 103 4.65 2.67 -1.84
C LEU A 103 3.98 3.99 -2.23
N LEU A 104 3.10 4.50 -1.38
CA LEU A 104 2.35 5.75 -1.63
C LEU A 104 3.14 7.00 -1.20
N GLY A 105 3.97 6.87 -0.18
CA GLY A 105 4.67 7.96 0.49
C GLY A 105 4.74 7.70 1.98
N GLU A 106 4.91 8.74 2.77
CA GLU A 106 4.98 8.66 4.22
C GLU A 106 4.12 9.71 4.92
N THR A 107 3.77 9.46 6.17
CA THR A 107 3.23 10.43 7.11
C THR A 107 4.13 10.52 8.32
N VAL A 108 4.02 11.61 9.07
CA VAL A 108 4.73 11.79 10.34
C VAL A 108 3.70 11.70 11.46
N ASP A 109 3.93 10.87 12.47
CA ASP A 109 3.04 10.73 13.61
C ASP A 109 3.18 11.91 14.59
N ASN A 110 2.35 11.90 15.64
CA ASN A 110 2.35 12.97 16.67
C ASN A 110 3.67 13.08 17.46
N ALA A 111 4.52 12.06 17.38
CA ALA A 111 5.86 12.05 18.01
C ALA A 111 6.98 12.48 17.04
N GLY A 112 6.63 12.86 15.79
CA GLY A 112 7.61 13.25 14.78
C GLY A 112 8.26 12.06 14.06
N LYS A 113 7.75 10.84 14.23
CA LYS A 113 8.30 9.64 13.60
C LYS A 113 7.67 9.42 12.22
N PRO A 114 8.48 9.20 11.16
CA PRO A 114 7.97 8.89 9.83
C PRO A 114 7.43 7.46 9.75
N TRP A 115 6.38 7.28 8.93
CA TRP A 115 5.74 6.02 8.65
C TRP A 115 5.40 5.92 7.16
N GLU A 116 5.99 4.96 6.49
CA GLU A 116 5.75 4.67 5.09
C GLU A 116 4.44 3.92 4.90
N TRP A 117 3.72 4.23 3.82
CA TRP A 117 2.44 3.65 3.44
C TRP A 117 2.58 2.84 2.17
N GLN A 118 2.17 1.60 2.20
CA GLN A 118 2.24 0.71 1.04
C GLN A 118 0.92 -0.01 0.80
N LEU A 119 0.40 0.06 -0.43
CA LEU A 119 -0.71 -0.78 -0.89
C LEU A 119 -0.16 -2.13 -1.37
N LYS A 120 -0.74 -3.24 -0.90
CA LYS A 120 -0.40 -4.58 -1.37
C LYS A 120 -1.61 -5.26 -2.00
N GLY A 121 -1.44 -5.71 -3.22
CA GLY A 121 -2.51 -6.24 -4.07
C GLY A 121 -3.13 -5.18 -4.98
N ALA A 122 -2.47 -4.05 -5.17
CA ALA A 122 -2.99 -2.89 -5.88
C ALA A 122 -2.76 -2.92 -7.40
N GLY A 123 -2.47 -4.07 -7.97
CA GLY A 123 -2.27 -4.24 -9.40
C GLY A 123 -0.84 -4.60 -9.78
N ARG A 124 -0.60 -4.64 -11.08
CA ARG A 124 0.69 -5.05 -11.67
C ARG A 124 1.73 -3.95 -11.53
N THR A 125 2.96 -4.39 -11.30
CA THR A 125 4.14 -3.53 -11.38
C THR A 125 5.14 -4.11 -12.38
N PRO A 126 6.20 -3.38 -12.78
CA PRO A 126 7.25 -3.93 -13.63
C PRO A 126 8.02 -5.14 -13.05
N PHE A 127 7.81 -5.44 -11.76
CA PHE A 127 8.42 -6.57 -11.07
C PHE A 127 7.49 -7.79 -10.95
N ILE A 128 6.29 -7.74 -11.56
CA ILE A 128 5.38 -8.88 -11.56
C ILE A 128 6.01 -10.05 -12.31
N ARG A 129 5.79 -11.27 -11.86
CA ARG A 129 6.34 -12.47 -12.48
C ARG A 129 5.30 -13.18 -13.31
N GLY A 130 5.72 -13.66 -14.47
CA GLY A 130 4.87 -14.41 -15.37
C GLY A 130 3.57 -13.67 -15.66
N ASP A 131 2.48 -14.41 -15.65
CA ASP A 131 1.13 -13.88 -15.92
C ASP A 131 0.40 -13.36 -14.68
N GLY A 132 1.15 -13.02 -13.61
CA GLY A 132 0.57 -12.49 -12.38
C GLY A 132 -0.31 -11.28 -12.63
N ASP A 133 -1.44 -11.19 -11.94
CA ASP A 133 -2.42 -10.10 -12.02
C ASP A 133 -2.12 -8.92 -11.09
N GLY A 134 -1.13 -9.05 -10.22
CA GLY A 134 -0.79 -8.01 -9.25
C GLY A 134 -1.79 -7.89 -8.10
N ARG A 135 -2.79 -8.76 -8.01
CA ARG A 135 -3.84 -8.72 -6.99
C ARG A 135 -3.48 -9.56 -5.76
N ALA A 136 -4.05 -9.19 -4.63
CA ALA A 136 -4.14 -10.04 -3.46
C ALA A 136 -5.58 -10.53 -3.31
N VAL A 137 -5.75 -11.76 -2.81
CA VAL A 137 -7.07 -12.31 -2.52
C VAL A 137 -7.45 -12.05 -1.07
N LEU A 138 -8.74 -11.96 -0.81
CA LEU A 138 -9.27 -11.59 0.52
C LEU A 138 -8.75 -12.51 1.64
N ARG A 139 -8.76 -13.82 1.43
CA ARG A 139 -8.28 -14.82 2.40
C ARG A 139 -6.83 -14.55 2.86
N SER A 140 -5.93 -14.28 1.92
CA SER A 140 -4.53 -13.98 2.25
C SER A 140 -4.35 -12.60 2.88
N SER A 141 -5.18 -11.64 2.51
CA SER A 141 -5.18 -10.28 3.06
C SER A 141 -5.62 -10.26 4.52
N ILE A 142 -6.67 -11.02 4.87
CA ILE A 142 -7.12 -11.20 6.26
C ILE A 142 -6.01 -11.84 7.11
N ARG A 143 -5.37 -12.91 6.59
CA ARG A 143 -4.26 -13.56 7.31
C ARG A 143 -3.09 -12.59 7.54
N GLU A 144 -2.72 -11.81 6.55
CA GLU A 144 -1.64 -10.82 6.68
C GLU A 144 -1.99 -9.76 7.72
N TYR A 145 -3.21 -9.22 7.69
CA TYR A 145 -3.70 -8.25 8.66
C TYR A 145 -3.65 -8.79 10.08
N LEU A 146 -4.26 -9.94 10.32
CA LEU A 146 -4.32 -10.55 11.64
C LEU A 146 -2.94 -10.93 12.20
N CYS A 147 -2.07 -11.53 11.35
CA CYS A 147 -0.74 -11.93 11.78
C CYS A 147 0.14 -10.71 12.10
N SER A 148 0.10 -9.66 11.28
CA SER A 148 0.90 -8.46 11.54
C SER A 148 0.48 -7.75 12.83
N GLU A 149 -0.81 -7.61 13.08
CA GLU A 149 -1.30 -6.99 14.31
C GLU A 149 -1.10 -7.88 15.55
N ALA A 150 -1.19 -9.20 15.40
CA ALA A 150 -0.86 -10.14 16.49
C ALA A 150 0.64 -10.07 16.87
N MET A 151 1.54 -10.03 15.88
CA MET A 151 2.98 -9.87 16.12
C MET A 151 3.28 -8.55 16.82
N HIS A 152 2.63 -7.46 16.39
CA HIS A 152 2.74 -6.18 17.08
C HIS A 152 2.27 -6.26 18.53
N GLY A 153 1.11 -6.89 18.77
CA GLY A 153 0.58 -7.09 20.13
C GLY A 153 1.49 -7.91 21.06
N LEU A 154 2.31 -8.78 20.47
CA LEU A 154 3.35 -9.54 21.17
C LEU A 154 4.67 -8.77 21.38
N GLY A 155 4.74 -7.51 20.94
CA GLY A 155 5.96 -6.69 21.03
C GLY A 155 7.02 -7.04 19.99
N ILE A 156 6.71 -7.82 18.96
CA ILE A 156 7.63 -8.20 17.89
C ILE A 156 7.60 -7.13 16.79
N PRO A 157 8.74 -6.54 16.42
CA PRO A 157 8.80 -5.57 15.33
C PRO A 157 8.26 -6.17 14.02
N THR A 158 7.29 -5.49 13.41
CA THR A 158 6.63 -5.95 12.20
C THR A 158 6.04 -4.77 11.43
N THR A 159 5.69 -4.98 10.16
CA THR A 159 4.80 -4.05 9.46
C THR A 159 3.42 -4.11 10.09
N ARG A 160 2.74 -2.96 10.16
CA ARG A 160 1.37 -2.85 10.66
C ARG A 160 0.38 -2.88 9.49
N ALA A 161 -0.86 -3.19 9.76
CA ALA A 161 -1.94 -3.14 8.79
C ALA A 161 -2.98 -2.10 9.20
N LEU A 162 -3.14 -1.04 8.37
CA LEU A 162 -4.08 0.04 8.64
C LEU A 162 -5.51 -0.35 8.27
N CYS A 163 -5.68 -0.97 7.11
CA CYS A 163 -6.99 -1.41 6.65
C CYS A 163 -6.87 -2.50 5.59
N ILE A 164 -8.01 -3.13 5.31
CA ILE A 164 -8.26 -3.95 4.13
C ILE A 164 -9.43 -3.34 3.38
N THR A 165 -9.25 -3.07 2.10
CA THR A 165 -10.33 -2.79 1.16
C THR A 165 -10.57 -4.01 0.29
N GLY A 166 -11.81 -4.33 -0.01
CA GLY A 166 -12.22 -5.46 -0.83
C GLY A 166 -13.13 -5.06 -1.97
N SER A 167 -13.33 -5.96 -2.91
CA SER A 167 -14.31 -5.84 -3.99
C SER A 167 -14.92 -7.20 -4.32
N GLN A 168 -15.90 -7.21 -5.24
CA GLN A 168 -16.45 -8.45 -5.81
C GLN A 168 -15.67 -8.91 -7.05
N ASP A 169 -14.54 -8.24 -7.38
CA ASP A 169 -13.69 -8.66 -8.49
C ASP A 169 -13.17 -10.08 -8.24
N ILE A 170 -13.41 -10.97 -9.20
CA ILE A 170 -12.98 -12.37 -9.12
C ILE A 170 -11.53 -12.50 -9.59
N ILE A 171 -10.72 -13.11 -8.76
CA ILE A 171 -9.34 -13.43 -9.02
C ILE A 171 -9.20 -14.95 -9.04
N MET A 172 -8.70 -15.48 -10.15
CA MET A 172 -8.45 -16.90 -10.27
C MET A 172 -7.13 -17.28 -9.59
N ARG A 173 -7.22 -18.24 -8.67
CA ARG A 173 -6.09 -18.94 -8.02
C ARG A 173 -6.29 -20.44 -8.21
N GLU A 174 -6.13 -21.23 -7.18
CA GLU A 174 -6.61 -22.62 -7.19
C GLU A 174 -8.13 -22.67 -7.33
N GLU A 175 -8.79 -21.69 -6.72
CA GLU A 175 -10.24 -21.45 -6.79
C GLU A 175 -10.52 -19.98 -7.13
N ALA A 176 -11.77 -19.68 -7.44
CA ALA A 176 -12.23 -18.30 -7.61
C ALA A 176 -12.31 -17.60 -6.25
N GLU A 177 -11.54 -16.54 -6.07
CA GLU A 177 -11.49 -15.74 -4.84
C GLU A 177 -11.75 -14.27 -5.15
N THR A 178 -12.13 -13.48 -4.15
CA THR A 178 -12.35 -12.04 -4.32
C THR A 178 -11.07 -11.24 -4.09
N ALA A 179 -10.93 -10.15 -4.82
CA ALA A 179 -9.80 -9.23 -4.71
C ALA A 179 -9.86 -8.39 -3.45
N ALA A 180 -8.68 -8.11 -2.89
CA ALA A 180 -8.51 -7.18 -1.78
C ALA A 180 -7.17 -6.44 -1.87
N ILE A 181 -7.10 -5.27 -1.22
CA ILE A 181 -5.86 -4.51 -1.02
C ILE A 181 -5.64 -4.33 0.48
N VAL A 182 -4.44 -4.64 0.94
CA VAL A 182 -3.99 -4.34 2.30
C VAL A 182 -3.18 -3.05 2.28
N THR A 183 -3.58 -2.07 3.09
CA THR A 183 -2.76 -0.89 3.37
C THR A 183 -1.82 -1.22 4.53
N ARG A 184 -0.53 -1.30 4.22
CA ARG A 184 0.53 -1.62 5.17
C ARG A 184 1.26 -0.36 5.59
N ILE A 185 1.66 -0.32 6.86
CA ILE A 185 2.35 0.82 7.48
C ILE A 185 3.61 0.30 8.16
N ALA A 186 4.73 0.94 7.92
CA ALA A 186 6.00 0.60 8.59
C ALA A 186 6.88 1.85 8.72
N PRO A 187 7.83 1.87 9.67
CA PRO A 187 8.85 2.92 9.70
C PRO A 187 9.70 2.96 8.42
N SER A 188 9.88 1.81 7.77
CA SER A 188 10.51 1.68 6.46
C SER A 188 10.12 0.36 5.80
N PHE A 189 10.02 0.35 4.46
CA PHE A 189 9.92 -0.86 3.64
C PHE A 189 11.24 -1.27 3.01
N VAL A 190 12.36 -0.73 3.46
CA VAL A 190 13.69 -1.17 3.06
C VAL A 190 13.87 -2.66 3.41
N ARG A 191 14.43 -3.42 2.49
CA ARG A 191 14.72 -4.85 2.59
C ARG A 191 16.22 -5.09 2.42
N PHE A 192 16.72 -6.21 2.88
CA PHE A 192 18.13 -6.61 2.68
C PHE A 192 18.51 -6.55 1.19
N GLY A 193 17.63 -7.02 0.32
CA GLY A 193 17.87 -7.02 -1.12
C GLY A 193 17.98 -5.64 -1.80
N HIS A 194 17.72 -4.55 -1.10
CA HIS A 194 18.03 -3.21 -1.63
C HIS A 194 19.53 -2.90 -1.58
N PHE A 195 20.30 -3.67 -0.82
CA PHE A 195 21.74 -3.51 -0.64
C PHE A 195 22.56 -4.57 -1.40
N GLU A 196 21.89 -5.45 -2.13
CA GLU A 196 22.47 -6.50 -2.97
C GLU A 196 22.36 -6.14 -4.46
#